data_431204d2dcce7ef8c7dab4df41373e0f
#
_entry.id   431204d2dcce7ef8c7dab4df41373e0f
#
_cell.length_a   1.000
_cell.length_b   1.000
_cell.length_c   1.000
_cell.angle_alpha   90.00
_cell.angle_beta   90.00
_cell.angle_gamma   90.00
#
_symmetry.space_group_name_H-M   'P 1'
#
loop_
_entity.id
_entity.type
_entity.pdbx_description
1 polymer ?
#
loop_
_entity_poly.entity_id
_entity_poly.type
_entity_poly.pdbx_seq_one_letter_code
_entity_poly.pdbx_strand_id
1 'polypeptide(L)'
;MLTPDEGGLVPKVTMRHRQRSERTRRNREYCTRRAVELMRAAGARSVHRCDWPPLILHAQSSMRMGASPDDSVLDATGEARWVKRLFVADNSALANSLGGPNPTLTTQALATRTSEAIFRTYFGGDGWVGSEDPVSSIDDRVTAAVTAGGL
;
A
#
# COMPACT_ATOMS: atom_id res chain seq x y z
N MET A 1 4.26 19.73 0.29
CA MET A 1 3.43 20.92 0.35
C MET A 1 2.89 21.17 -1.04
N LEU A 2 1.58 21.36 -1.17
CA LEU A 2 0.95 21.72 -2.44
C LEU A 2 0.93 23.26 -2.50
N THR A 3 1.53 23.83 -3.53
CA THR A 3 1.45 25.28 -3.79
C THR A 3 0.74 25.49 -5.12
N PRO A 4 -0.13 26.50 -5.25
CA PRO A 4 -0.66 26.87 -6.55
C PRO A 4 0.51 27.20 -7.48
N ASP A 5 0.44 26.73 -8.72
CA ASP A 5 1.35 27.21 -9.76
C ASP A 5 0.93 28.62 -10.16
N GLU A 6 1.88 29.52 -10.31
CA GLU A 6 1.59 30.91 -10.74
C GLU A 6 0.94 30.87 -12.13
N GLY A 7 -0.39 30.95 -12.16
CA GLY A 7 -1.20 30.92 -13.38
C GLY A 7 -1.70 29.54 -13.84
N GLY A 8 -1.46 28.46 -13.08
CA GLY A 8 -1.89 27.09 -13.42
C GLY A 8 -3.10 26.61 -12.64
N LEU A 9 -3.95 25.83 -13.32
CA LEU A 9 -5.08 25.11 -12.71
C LEU A 9 -4.64 23.86 -11.92
N VAL A 10 -3.38 23.46 -12.05
CA VAL A 10 -2.85 22.24 -11.43
C VAL A 10 -1.89 22.60 -10.30
N PRO A 11 -2.10 22.13 -9.08
CA PRO A 11 -1.22 22.43 -7.96
C PRO A 11 0.17 21.80 -8.18
N LYS A 12 1.22 22.61 -7.98
CA LYS A 12 2.61 22.15 -8.02
C LYS A 12 2.93 21.34 -6.77
N VAL A 13 3.37 20.10 -6.97
CA VAL A 13 3.85 19.25 -5.88
C VAL A 13 5.33 19.54 -5.64
N THR A 14 5.64 20.18 -4.52
CA THR A 14 7.04 20.35 -4.08
C THR A 14 7.35 19.29 -3.03
N MET A 15 8.21 18.33 -3.38
CA MET A 15 8.74 17.38 -2.42
C MET A 15 10.03 17.91 -1.83
N ARG A 16 10.01 18.23 -0.53
CA ARG A 16 11.26 18.55 0.18
C ARG A 16 12.16 17.31 0.19
N HIS A 17 13.44 17.50 -0.04
CA HIS A 17 14.43 16.42 -0.02
C HIS A 17 14.28 15.58 1.24
N ARG A 18 14.11 14.29 1.05
CA ARG A 18 13.89 13.31 2.10
C ARG A 18 15.10 13.23 3.01
N GLN A 19 14.98 13.73 4.20
CA GLN A 19 15.87 13.27 5.26
C GLN A 19 15.46 11.83 5.61
N ARG A 20 16.22 10.87 5.11
CA ARG A 20 16.03 9.47 5.48
C ARG A 20 16.36 9.32 6.95
N SER A 21 15.47 8.66 7.71
CA SER A 21 15.76 8.31 9.10
C SER A 21 17.01 7.43 9.16
N GLU A 22 17.74 7.49 10.27
CA GLU A 22 18.92 6.64 10.51
C GLU A 22 18.56 5.15 10.39
N ARG A 23 17.38 4.75 10.87
CA ARG A 23 16.85 3.40 10.69
C ARG A 23 16.75 3.02 9.21
N THR A 24 16.22 3.90 8.37
CA THR A 24 16.08 3.67 6.93
C THR A 24 17.45 3.51 6.27
N ARG A 25 18.42 4.34 6.66
CA ARG A 25 19.81 4.23 6.17
C ARG A 25 20.43 2.89 6.53
N ARG A 26 20.36 2.49 7.80
CA ARG A 26 20.90 1.20 8.29
C ARG A 26 20.28 0.01 7.58
N ASN A 27 18.97 0.00 7.45
CA ASN A 27 18.26 -1.08 6.74
C ASN A 27 18.71 -1.15 5.27
N ARG A 28 18.84 -0.02 4.60
CA ARG A 28 19.30 0.03 3.21
C ARG A 28 20.73 -0.53 3.07
N GLU A 29 21.64 -0.14 3.92
CA GLU A 29 23.01 -0.65 3.89
C GLU A 29 23.08 -2.15 4.22
N TYR A 30 22.28 -2.60 5.17
CA TYR A 30 22.17 -4.02 5.50
C TYR A 30 21.63 -4.82 4.30
N CYS A 31 20.51 -4.42 3.71
CA CYS A 31 19.94 -5.10 2.55
C CYS A 31 20.90 -5.11 1.36
N THR A 32 21.59 -3.98 1.11
CA THR A 32 22.59 -3.91 0.04
C THR A 32 23.73 -4.91 0.24
N ARG A 33 24.28 -5.02 1.44
CA ARG A 33 25.32 -6.00 1.75
C ARG A 33 24.83 -7.43 1.51
N ARG A 34 23.65 -7.78 1.99
CA ARG A 34 23.06 -9.11 1.77
C ARG A 34 22.80 -9.41 0.30
N ALA A 35 22.33 -8.43 -0.46
CA ALA A 35 22.16 -8.58 -1.90
C ALA A 35 23.49 -8.84 -2.60
N VAL A 36 24.56 -8.12 -2.25
CA VAL A 36 25.91 -8.34 -2.81
C VAL A 36 26.45 -9.74 -2.46
N GLU A 37 26.30 -10.17 -1.21
CA GLU A 37 26.69 -11.52 -0.77
C GLU A 37 25.94 -12.60 -1.57
N LEU A 38 24.63 -12.45 -1.73
CA LEU A 38 23.80 -13.39 -2.50
C LEU A 38 24.25 -13.44 -3.97
N MET A 39 24.44 -12.29 -4.60
CA MET A 39 24.85 -12.22 -6.01
C MET A 39 26.24 -12.85 -6.22
N ARG A 40 27.17 -12.62 -5.32
CA ARG A 40 28.50 -13.26 -5.36
C ARG A 40 28.42 -14.77 -5.17
N ALA A 41 27.61 -15.24 -4.22
CA ALA A 41 27.37 -16.67 -4.00
C ALA A 41 26.71 -17.33 -5.23
N ALA A 42 25.91 -16.59 -5.97
CA ALA A 42 25.32 -17.02 -7.24
C ALA A 42 26.27 -16.92 -8.46
N GLY A 43 27.56 -16.56 -8.22
CA GLY A 43 28.58 -16.54 -9.28
C GLY A 43 28.76 -15.19 -10.00
N ALA A 44 28.19 -14.10 -9.51
CA ALA A 44 28.40 -12.78 -10.09
C ALA A 44 29.87 -12.35 -9.95
N ARG A 45 30.52 -12.02 -11.05
CA ARG A 45 31.93 -11.57 -11.09
C ARG A 45 32.10 -10.13 -10.60
N SER A 46 31.11 -9.29 -10.85
CA SER A 46 31.06 -7.90 -10.39
C SER A 46 29.65 -7.53 -9.96
N VAL A 47 29.54 -6.68 -8.96
CA VAL A 47 28.26 -6.15 -8.47
C VAL A 47 28.40 -4.64 -8.35
N HIS A 48 27.54 -3.92 -9.05
CA HIS A 48 27.51 -2.47 -9.04
C HIS A 48 26.24 -1.99 -8.35
N ARG A 49 26.42 -1.04 -7.43
CA ARG A 49 25.29 -0.36 -6.79
C ARG A 49 24.88 0.83 -7.65
N CYS A 50 23.63 0.84 -8.09
CA CYS A 50 23.04 2.00 -8.77
C CYS A 50 22.18 2.78 -7.77
N ASP A 51 22.67 3.95 -7.36
CA ASP A 51 21.88 4.89 -6.55
C ASP A 51 21.15 5.86 -7.48
N TRP A 52 20.06 5.40 -8.07
CA TRP A 52 19.21 6.22 -8.92
C TRP A 52 18.49 7.30 -8.09
N PRO A 53 18.13 8.44 -8.71
CA PRO A 53 17.16 9.34 -8.11
C PRO A 53 15.93 8.55 -7.69
N PRO A 54 15.31 8.85 -6.55
CA PRO A 54 14.16 8.09 -6.10
C PRO A 54 13.04 8.15 -7.16
N LEU A 55 12.72 7.01 -7.74
CA LEU A 55 11.50 6.86 -8.52
C LEU A 55 10.32 7.15 -7.61
N ILE A 56 9.43 8.01 -8.05
CA ILE A 56 8.17 8.29 -7.36
C ILE A 56 7.21 7.18 -7.78
N LEU A 57 7.38 6.01 -7.20
CA LEU A 57 6.46 4.90 -7.31
C LEU A 57 5.74 4.72 -5.97
N HIS A 58 4.54 4.19 -6.02
CA HIS A 58 3.74 3.84 -4.84
C HIS A 58 3.50 5.05 -3.92
N ALA A 59 3.03 6.17 -4.47
CA ALA A 59 2.59 7.30 -3.66
C ALA A 59 1.48 6.83 -2.70
N GLN A 60 1.62 7.16 -1.42
CA GLN A 60 0.76 6.63 -0.35
C GLN A 60 0.52 7.68 0.71
N SER A 61 -0.48 7.43 1.57
CA SER A 61 -0.71 8.16 2.83
C SER A 61 -1.17 9.61 2.68
N SER A 62 -1.61 10.06 1.50
CA SER A 62 -2.13 11.42 1.33
C SER A 62 -3.52 11.60 1.96
N MET A 63 -4.29 10.51 2.07
CA MET A 63 -5.60 10.42 2.75
C MET A 63 -5.56 9.34 3.85
N ARG A 64 -4.52 9.35 4.62
CA ARG A 64 -4.16 8.29 5.56
C ARG A 64 -5.31 7.94 6.51
N MET A 65 -5.59 6.63 6.66
CA MET A 65 -6.48 6.10 7.67
C MET A 65 -5.79 5.95 9.02
N GLY A 66 -6.56 5.98 10.10
CA GLY A 66 -6.05 5.79 11.46
C GLY A 66 -7.15 5.68 12.49
N ALA A 67 -6.76 5.40 13.74
CA ALA A 67 -7.68 5.31 14.86
C ALA A 67 -8.12 6.70 15.38
N SER A 68 -7.20 7.67 15.38
CA SER A 68 -7.45 9.00 15.92
C SER A 68 -7.74 10.02 14.81
N PRO A 69 -8.70 10.94 15.02
CA PRO A 69 -8.92 12.05 14.12
C PRO A 69 -7.76 13.06 14.09
N ASP A 70 -6.91 13.08 15.13
CA ASP A 70 -5.79 14.03 15.22
C ASP A 70 -4.66 13.70 14.21
N ASP A 71 -4.59 12.45 13.76
CA ASP A 71 -3.52 11.98 12.91
C ASP A 71 -4.00 11.27 11.63
N SER A 72 -5.30 11.26 11.36
CA SER A 72 -5.87 10.58 10.21
C SER A 72 -7.05 11.31 9.60
N VAL A 73 -7.14 11.24 8.26
CA VAL A 73 -8.22 11.84 7.47
C VAL A 73 -9.39 10.86 7.33
N LEU A 74 -9.07 9.57 7.28
CA LEU A 74 -10.06 8.50 7.18
C LEU A 74 -10.14 7.73 8.50
N ASP A 75 -11.31 7.19 8.76
CA ASP A 75 -11.52 6.22 9.82
C ASP A 75 -11.10 4.79 9.41
N ALA A 76 -11.38 3.83 10.27
CA ALA A 76 -11.02 2.44 10.03
C ALA A 76 -11.77 1.78 8.87
N THR A 77 -12.88 2.33 8.41
CA THR A 77 -13.68 1.82 7.27
C THR A 77 -13.26 2.43 5.94
N GLY A 78 -12.39 3.44 5.98
CA GLY A 78 -12.01 4.21 4.79
C GLY A 78 -12.93 5.40 4.52
N GLU A 79 -13.87 5.72 5.41
CA GLU A 79 -14.73 6.91 5.32
C GLU A 79 -13.98 8.15 5.78
N ALA A 80 -14.16 9.25 5.06
CA ALA A 80 -13.61 10.54 5.45
C ALA A 80 -14.30 11.08 6.73
N ARG A 81 -13.52 11.46 7.73
CA ARG A 81 -14.04 11.85 9.05
C ARG A 81 -14.93 13.08 9.00
N TRP A 82 -14.62 14.01 8.12
CA TRP A 82 -15.31 15.31 8.03
C TRP A 82 -16.25 15.43 6.84
N VAL A 83 -16.25 14.45 5.94
CA VAL A 83 -17.13 14.41 4.78
C VAL A 83 -17.83 13.06 4.75
N LYS A 84 -19.08 13.03 5.16
CA LYS A 84 -19.87 11.78 5.19
C LYS A 84 -20.11 11.22 3.80
N ARG A 85 -20.10 9.90 3.70
CA ARG A 85 -20.29 9.14 2.45
C ARG A 85 -19.18 9.34 1.42
N LEU A 86 -18.06 9.93 1.82
CA LEU A 86 -16.85 9.97 1.00
C LEU A 86 -15.88 8.89 1.47
N PHE A 87 -15.60 7.94 0.61
CA PHE A 87 -14.69 6.82 0.87
C PHE A 87 -13.47 6.87 -0.03
N VAL A 88 -12.36 6.37 0.48
CA VAL A 88 -11.09 6.26 -0.26
C VAL A 88 -10.63 4.81 -0.24
N ALA A 89 -10.48 4.22 -1.42
CA ALA A 89 -10.16 2.81 -1.61
C ALA A 89 -8.90 2.59 -2.47
N ASP A 90 -7.90 3.44 -2.30
CA ASP A 90 -6.62 3.37 -3.00
C ASP A 90 -5.42 3.52 -2.04
N ASN A 91 -4.22 3.57 -2.58
CA ASN A 91 -2.99 3.71 -1.80
C ASN A 91 -2.94 4.96 -0.92
N SER A 92 -3.71 6.00 -1.22
CA SER A 92 -3.72 7.20 -0.41
C SER A 92 -4.24 6.94 1.01
N ALA A 93 -5.11 5.92 1.17
CA ALA A 93 -5.65 5.48 2.46
C ALA A 93 -4.63 4.77 3.35
N LEU A 94 -3.56 4.22 2.79
CA LEU A 94 -2.54 3.50 3.56
C LEU A 94 -1.86 4.40 4.59
N ALA A 95 -1.71 3.90 5.81
CA ALA A 95 -1.07 4.66 6.89
C ALA A 95 0.45 4.84 6.70
N ASN A 96 1.09 3.92 5.99
CA ASN A 96 2.53 3.93 5.70
C ASN A 96 2.86 3.01 4.51
N SER A 97 4.14 2.92 4.16
CA SER A 97 4.61 2.12 3.03
C SER A 97 4.73 0.60 3.30
N LEU A 98 4.14 0.09 4.37
CA LEU A 98 4.07 -1.35 4.69
C LEU A 98 5.42 -2.08 4.66
N GLY A 99 6.51 -1.36 4.97
CA GLY A 99 7.85 -1.95 5.03
C GLY A 99 8.57 -2.11 3.69
N GLY A 100 7.99 -1.63 2.58
CA GLY A 100 8.67 -1.53 1.30
C GLY A 100 8.23 -2.45 0.16
N PRO A 101 7.56 -3.60 0.39
CA PRO A 101 7.05 -4.39 -0.73
C PRO A 101 5.94 -3.64 -1.48
N ASN A 102 5.65 -4.09 -2.69
CA ASN A 102 4.60 -3.52 -3.53
C ASN A 102 3.25 -3.55 -2.79
N PRO A 103 2.52 -2.43 -2.67
CA PRO A 103 1.30 -2.36 -1.87
C PRO A 103 0.08 -2.98 -2.54
N THR A 104 0.18 -3.48 -3.77
CA THR A 104 -0.97 -3.85 -4.62
C THR A 104 -1.95 -4.78 -3.92
N LEU A 105 -1.50 -5.93 -3.40
CA LEU A 105 -2.39 -6.89 -2.74
C LEU A 105 -3.04 -6.30 -1.48
N THR A 106 -2.28 -5.57 -0.68
CA THR A 106 -2.83 -4.90 0.51
C THR A 106 -3.84 -3.81 0.12
N THR A 107 -3.57 -3.06 -0.95
CA THR A 107 -4.50 -2.05 -1.45
C THR A 107 -5.80 -2.67 -1.94
N GLN A 108 -5.72 -3.79 -2.66
CA GLN A 108 -6.90 -4.53 -3.11
C GLN A 108 -7.72 -5.06 -1.92
N ALA A 109 -7.06 -5.66 -0.93
CA ALA A 109 -7.74 -6.14 0.27
C ALA A 109 -8.42 -5.00 1.06
N LEU A 110 -7.77 -3.83 1.17
CA LEU A 110 -8.38 -2.65 1.80
C LEU A 110 -9.54 -2.10 0.97
N ALA A 111 -9.44 -2.08 -0.36
CA ALA A 111 -10.52 -1.65 -1.23
C ALA A 111 -11.75 -2.56 -1.10
N THR A 112 -11.55 -3.89 -1.07
CA THR A 112 -12.60 -4.87 -0.82
C THR A 112 -13.28 -4.62 0.53
N ARG A 113 -12.50 -4.48 1.60
CA ARG A 113 -13.02 -4.20 2.93
C ARG A 113 -13.81 -2.88 3.00
N THR A 114 -13.35 -1.84 2.32
CA THR A 114 -14.06 -0.56 2.24
C THR A 114 -15.37 -0.72 1.48
N SER A 115 -15.37 -1.47 0.38
CA SER A 115 -16.58 -1.78 -0.41
C SER A 115 -17.61 -2.56 0.42
N GLU A 116 -17.18 -3.54 1.20
CA GLU A 116 -18.06 -4.26 2.14
C GLU A 116 -18.65 -3.33 3.21
N ALA A 117 -17.84 -2.45 3.77
CA ALA A 117 -18.31 -1.49 4.76
C ALA A 117 -19.40 -0.56 4.18
N ILE A 118 -19.21 -0.09 2.93
CA ILE A 118 -20.20 0.69 2.19
C ILE A 118 -21.48 -0.14 1.99
N PHE A 119 -21.35 -1.38 1.50
CA PHE A 119 -22.48 -2.24 1.20
C PHE A 119 -23.31 -2.54 2.44
N ARG A 120 -22.68 -2.88 3.55
CA ARG A 120 -23.36 -3.11 4.84
C ARG A 120 -24.04 -1.85 5.37
N THR A 121 -23.35 -0.72 5.32
CA THR A 121 -23.81 0.51 5.97
C THR A 121 -24.92 1.20 5.21
N TYR A 122 -24.86 1.21 3.88
CA TYR A 122 -25.73 2.03 3.06
C TYR A 122 -26.71 1.25 2.17
N PHE A 123 -26.47 -0.04 1.98
CA PHE A 123 -27.29 -0.88 1.09
C PHE A 123 -27.91 -2.08 1.81
N GLY A 124 -27.66 -2.23 3.14
CA GLY A 124 -28.24 -3.30 3.94
C GLY A 124 -27.80 -4.71 3.56
N GLY A 125 -26.65 -4.83 2.87
CA GLY A 125 -26.12 -6.11 2.42
C GLY A 125 -25.29 -6.81 3.47
N ASP A 126 -25.22 -8.14 3.34
CA ASP A 126 -24.26 -8.95 4.09
C ASP A 126 -22.87 -8.87 3.46
N GLY A 127 -21.82 -9.09 4.24
CA GLY A 127 -20.47 -9.22 3.70
C GLY A 127 -20.36 -10.42 2.78
N TRP A 128 -19.91 -10.20 1.57
CA TRP A 128 -19.81 -11.25 0.56
C TRP A 128 -18.67 -12.23 0.81
N VAL A 129 -17.62 -11.83 1.53
CA VAL A 129 -16.43 -12.67 1.80
C VAL A 129 -16.77 -13.98 2.55
N GLY A 130 -17.88 -14.04 3.25
CA GLY A 130 -18.34 -15.26 3.91
C GLY A 130 -19.27 -16.12 3.06
N SER A 131 -19.67 -15.66 1.86
CA SER A 131 -20.65 -16.33 0.99
C SER A 131 -20.09 -16.73 -0.37
N GLU A 132 -18.82 -16.41 -0.65
CA GLU A 132 -18.18 -16.83 -1.89
C GLU A 132 -17.81 -18.31 -1.86
N ASP A 133 -18.03 -18.97 -3.00
CA ASP A 133 -17.45 -20.31 -3.23
C ASP A 133 -15.92 -20.22 -3.17
N PRO A 134 -15.26 -21.29 -2.71
CA PRO A 134 -13.81 -21.31 -2.68
C PRO A 134 -13.20 -20.90 -4.02
N VAL A 135 -12.20 -20.01 -3.99
CA VAL A 135 -11.54 -19.54 -5.19
C VAL A 135 -10.99 -20.73 -5.97
N SER A 136 -11.53 -20.95 -7.17
CA SER A 136 -10.97 -21.94 -8.08
C SER A 136 -9.80 -21.35 -8.86
N SER A 137 -8.69 -22.07 -8.92
CA SER A 137 -7.52 -21.75 -9.75
C SER A 137 -7.55 -22.60 -11.02
N ILE A 138 -6.89 -22.13 -12.09
CA ILE A 138 -6.61 -22.95 -13.28
C ILE A 138 -5.74 -24.17 -12.91
N ASP A 139 -4.95 -24.10 -11.86
CA ASP A 139 -4.19 -25.23 -11.32
C ASP A 139 -4.96 -25.89 -10.18
N ASP A 140 -5.46 -27.10 -10.42
CA ASP A 140 -6.24 -27.89 -9.44
C ASP A 140 -5.47 -28.14 -8.14
N ARG A 141 -4.14 -28.17 -8.18
CA ARG A 141 -3.30 -28.32 -6.99
C ARG A 141 -3.36 -27.08 -6.10
N VAL A 142 -3.43 -25.89 -6.72
CA VAL A 142 -3.58 -24.64 -5.99
C VAL A 142 -4.99 -24.60 -5.37
N THR A 143 -6.02 -24.93 -6.13
CA THR A 143 -7.39 -25.02 -5.64
C THR A 143 -7.50 -25.98 -4.46
N ALA A 144 -6.93 -27.19 -4.58
CA ALA A 144 -6.92 -28.17 -3.49
C ALA A 144 -6.18 -27.67 -2.24
N ALA A 145 -5.04 -26.98 -2.40
CA ALA A 145 -4.28 -26.43 -1.29
C ALA A 145 -5.03 -25.29 -0.57
N VAL A 146 -5.70 -24.41 -1.31
CA VAL A 146 -6.52 -23.33 -0.75
C VAL A 146 -7.70 -23.90 0.03
N THR A 147 -8.43 -24.84 -0.57
CA THR A 147 -9.57 -25.51 0.08
C THR A 147 -9.13 -26.27 1.35
N ALA A 148 -8.00 -26.99 1.31
CA ALA A 148 -7.46 -27.69 2.48
C ALA A 148 -6.99 -26.73 3.58
N GLY A 149 -6.59 -25.52 3.22
CA GLY A 149 -6.22 -24.45 4.16
C GLY A 149 -7.40 -23.73 4.81
N GLY A 150 -8.64 -24.03 4.41
CA GLY A 150 -9.84 -23.37 4.96
C GLY A 150 -10.04 -21.94 4.47
N LEU A 151 -9.50 -21.59 3.30
CA LEU A 151 -9.64 -20.30 2.64
C LEU A 151 -10.64 -20.35 1.50
#